data_1260378726362b7036bebcf09aff07e1
#
_entry.id   1260378726362b7036bebcf09aff07e1
#
_cell.length_a   1.000
_cell.length_b   1.000
_cell.length_c   1.000
_cell.angle_alpha   90.00
_cell.angle_beta   90.00
_cell.angle_gamma   90.00
#
_symmetry.space_group_name_H-M   'P 1'
#
loop_
_entity.id
_entity.type
_entity.pdbx_description
1 polymer ?
#
loop_
_entity_poly.entity_id
_entity_poly.type
_entity_poly.pdbx_seq_one_letter_code
_entity_poly.pdbx_strand_id
1 'polypeptide(L)'
;MNEGISLDFFQESGFTRQTCSKCKCYFWSLVDTELCGDAPCVEYSFIGEPLFPKPMDLDEAREAFLTFFEKHEHTRVDRASVVARWRNDIYLSIASIAVFQPHVTSGSSNPPANPLTISQPCIRLNDLESVGRSGRHLTTFEMMAHHAFNNEKDKIYWQNKTVRYCQEFYTGLGLDGSKITYKENPWVGGGNGGEALEVLAGGLELATLVFMDLEEDPDGDIELKGIKFKRMPRSIVDTGYGLERLVWASQGTPTIYEAVFPEAVSYLTREANLEKKLGNSGTLISENAKLCGVLSVDYGSDLTKLRKMVLGRLNSLGHELSLSDFISTIEPLEKLFAIVDHSRALAFMFGDGIVPSNVKAGYLARMVLRRTVLLSKDINVPDILPKMVKHHIDNFSSTYPELKQNELHILDMVNLEIERFTLTLERGRRAVKRALDSGGINQDKLLEMYDSQGLPPSVVSDFSEEQGHSIEVPDG
;
A
#
# COMPACT_ATOMS: atom_id res chain seq x y z
N MET A 1 -4.09 29.67 -8.54
CA MET A 1 -4.14 29.85 -7.07
C MET A 1 -2.70 29.74 -6.54
N ASN A 2 -2.07 30.90 -6.24
CA ASN A 2 -0.65 30.98 -5.86
C ASN A 2 -0.45 31.31 -4.37
N GLU A 3 -1.50 31.34 -3.57
CA GLU A 3 -1.38 31.79 -2.17
C GLU A 3 -0.98 30.67 -1.19
N GLY A 4 -1.02 29.39 -1.59
CA GLY A 4 -0.61 28.27 -0.76
C GLY A 4 -1.33 28.17 0.59
N ILE A 5 -1.13 27.09 1.32
CA ILE A 5 -1.70 26.90 2.65
C ILE A 5 -0.93 27.79 3.65
N SER A 6 -1.60 28.81 4.21
CA SER A 6 -1.03 29.64 5.27
C SER A 6 -1.85 29.46 6.54
N LEU A 7 -1.24 28.88 7.58
CA LEU A 7 -1.89 28.54 8.85
C LEU A 7 -1.25 29.30 10.00
N ASP A 8 -2.09 29.79 10.92
CA ASP A 8 -1.63 30.41 12.18
C ASP A 8 -0.72 29.45 12.95
N PHE A 9 -1.07 28.16 12.96
CA PHE A 9 -0.25 27.13 13.60
C PHE A 9 1.21 27.12 13.10
N PHE A 10 1.44 27.25 11.80
CA PHE A 10 2.81 27.26 11.26
C PHE A 10 3.58 28.49 11.71
N GLN A 11 2.91 29.66 11.72
CA GLN A 11 3.53 30.91 12.16
C GLN A 11 3.84 30.89 13.66
N GLU A 12 2.87 30.49 14.50
CA GLU A 12 3.03 30.39 15.95
C GLU A 12 4.11 29.40 16.37
N SER A 13 4.26 28.30 15.62
CA SER A 13 5.21 27.22 15.92
C SER A 13 6.58 27.42 15.26
N GLY A 14 6.77 28.47 14.46
CA GLY A 14 8.05 28.80 13.82
C GLY A 14 8.36 28.03 12.53
N PHE A 15 7.37 27.41 11.90
CA PHE A 15 7.54 26.80 10.59
C PHE A 15 7.71 27.88 9.51
N THR A 16 8.59 27.61 8.56
CA THR A 16 8.83 28.47 7.38
C THR A 16 8.42 27.75 6.11
N ARG A 17 7.79 28.47 5.18
CA ARG A 17 7.43 27.96 3.87
C ARG A 17 8.63 28.02 2.94
N GLN A 18 8.98 26.88 2.34
CA GLN A 18 10.15 26.72 1.50
C GLN A 18 9.75 26.04 0.17
N THR A 19 10.67 26.05 -0.80
CA THR A 19 10.47 25.41 -2.11
C THR A 19 11.51 24.32 -2.29
N CYS A 20 11.09 23.09 -2.56
CA CYS A 20 12.00 21.97 -2.80
C CYS A 20 12.82 22.18 -4.07
N SER A 21 14.16 22.10 -3.98
CA SER A 21 15.07 22.28 -5.11
C SER A 21 14.92 21.19 -6.19
N LYS A 22 14.43 19.97 -5.81
CA LYS A 22 14.20 18.86 -6.73
C LYS A 22 12.79 18.86 -7.35
N CYS A 23 11.74 18.68 -6.55
CA CYS A 23 10.37 18.53 -7.06
C CYS A 23 9.62 19.84 -7.26
N LYS A 24 10.18 20.98 -6.81
CA LYS A 24 9.60 22.33 -6.90
C LYS A 24 8.30 22.54 -6.10
N CYS A 25 7.83 21.53 -5.36
CA CYS A 25 6.67 21.67 -4.46
C CYS A 25 7.02 22.58 -3.27
N TYR A 26 6.01 23.28 -2.75
CA TYR A 26 6.12 24.03 -1.50
C TYR A 26 5.99 23.08 -0.30
N PHE A 27 6.69 23.41 0.77
CA PHE A 27 6.61 22.67 2.03
C PHE A 27 6.92 23.56 3.23
N TRP A 28 6.49 23.15 4.41
CA TRP A 28 6.69 23.82 5.67
C TRP A 28 7.61 23.00 6.56
N SER A 29 8.62 23.62 7.15
CA SER A 29 9.60 22.98 8.03
C SER A 29 10.09 23.95 9.11
N LEU A 30 10.50 23.39 10.27
CA LEU A 30 11.14 24.15 11.36
C LEU A 30 12.62 24.39 11.08
N VAL A 31 13.22 23.65 10.15
CA VAL A 31 14.62 23.79 9.76
C VAL A 31 14.71 24.32 8.34
N ASP A 32 15.74 25.16 8.09
CA ASP A 32 16.05 25.60 6.74
C ASP A 32 16.69 24.44 5.96
N THR A 33 16.05 24.04 4.86
CA THR A 33 16.48 22.90 4.04
C THR A 33 16.08 23.08 2.58
N GLU A 34 16.88 22.56 1.67
CA GLU A 34 16.60 22.65 0.23
C GLU A 34 15.60 21.57 -0.25
N LEU A 35 15.31 20.54 0.53
CA LEU A 35 14.52 19.37 0.13
C LEU A 35 13.31 19.17 1.03
N CYS A 36 12.18 18.79 0.41
CA CYS A 36 10.90 18.64 1.10
C CYS A 36 10.82 17.43 2.06
N GLY A 37 11.81 16.54 2.03
CA GLY A 37 11.80 15.34 2.90
C GLY A 37 11.01 14.14 2.34
N ASP A 38 10.47 14.21 1.12
CA ASP A 38 9.77 13.11 0.46
C ASP A 38 10.76 12.17 -0.25
N ALA A 39 10.46 10.87 -0.27
CA ALA A 39 11.33 9.82 -0.82
C ALA A 39 11.87 10.08 -2.25
N PRO A 40 11.10 10.65 -3.20
CA PRO A 40 11.68 11.00 -4.50
C PRO A 40 12.79 12.05 -4.41
N CYS A 41 12.82 12.86 -3.34
CA CYS A 41 13.79 13.92 -3.14
C CYS A 41 14.93 13.53 -2.21
N VAL A 42 14.66 12.69 -1.22
CA VAL A 42 15.61 12.19 -0.22
C VAL A 42 15.51 10.69 -0.04
N GLU A 43 16.56 10.07 0.45
CA GLU A 43 16.53 8.64 0.81
C GLU A 43 15.86 8.43 2.17
N TYR A 44 15.43 7.19 2.43
CA TYR A 44 14.96 6.81 3.76
C TYR A 44 16.12 6.83 4.76
N SER A 45 16.06 7.77 5.70
CA SER A 45 17.07 7.88 6.76
C SER A 45 16.72 7.06 8.01
N PHE A 46 15.49 6.60 8.13
CA PHE A 46 15.02 5.84 9.30
C PHE A 46 15.37 4.34 9.26
N ILE A 47 15.73 3.79 8.11
CA ILE A 47 16.17 2.39 7.98
C ILE A 47 17.49 2.21 8.72
N GLY A 48 17.49 1.44 9.81
CA GLY A 48 18.61 1.28 10.75
C GLY A 48 18.69 2.35 11.85
N GLU A 49 17.96 3.47 11.70
CA GLU A 49 17.90 4.57 12.67
C GLU A 49 16.44 4.99 12.92
N PRO A 50 15.67 4.26 13.75
CA PRO A 50 14.24 4.50 13.94
C PRO A 50 13.91 5.95 14.27
N LEU A 51 12.78 6.46 13.78
CA LEU A 51 12.32 7.83 14.05
C LEU A 51 11.75 8.01 15.45
N PHE A 52 11.28 6.92 16.06
CA PHE A 52 10.64 6.93 17.36
C PHE A 52 11.52 6.22 18.41
N PRO A 53 11.52 6.66 19.68
CA PRO A 53 12.38 6.08 20.72
C PRO A 53 11.95 4.67 21.14
N LYS A 54 10.72 4.26 20.79
CA LYS A 54 10.14 2.98 21.11
C LYS A 54 9.64 2.30 19.85
N PRO A 55 10.03 1.04 19.57
CA PRO A 55 9.39 0.26 18.54
C PRO A 55 7.92 -0.01 18.91
N MET A 56 7.03 -0.02 17.92
CA MET A 56 5.62 -0.34 18.09
C MET A 56 5.24 -1.49 17.18
N ASP A 57 4.31 -2.34 17.63
CA ASP A 57 3.59 -3.26 16.77
C ASP A 57 2.30 -2.63 16.19
N LEU A 58 1.54 -3.39 15.39
CA LEU A 58 0.31 -2.89 14.76
C LEU A 58 -0.75 -2.50 15.79
N ASP A 59 -0.93 -3.29 16.84
CA ASP A 59 -1.96 -3.06 17.86
C ASP A 59 -1.61 -1.87 18.74
N GLU A 60 -0.34 -1.76 19.17
CA GLU A 60 0.17 -0.62 19.94
C GLU A 60 0.02 0.70 19.17
N ALA A 61 0.40 0.71 17.89
CA ALA A 61 0.32 1.91 17.05
C ALA A 61 -1.13 2.30 16.75
N ARG A 62 -2.02 1.33 16.47
CA ARG A 62 -3.44 1.55 16.26
C ARG A 62 -4.12 2.11 17.50
N GLU A 63 -3.89 1.50 18.66
CA GLU A 63 -4.49 1.94 19.91
C GLU A 63 -3.94 3.29 20.37
N ALA A 64 -2.67 3.57 20.15
CA ALA A 64 -2.10 4.90 20.41
C ALA A 64 -2.83 5.99 19.63
N PHE A 65 -3.12 5.75 18.33
CA PHE A 65 -3.84 6.69 17.46
C PHE A 65 -5.30 6.85 17.89
N LEU A 66 -6.05 5.76 18.00
CA LEU A 66 -7.46 5.80 18.31
C LEU A 66 -7.72 6.43 19.70
N THR A 67 -6.92 6.03 20.70
CA THR A 67 -7.02 6.60 22.05
C THR A 67 -6.63 8.09 22.11
N PHE A 68 -5.65 8.52 21.30
CA PHE A 68 -5.30 9.94 21.20
C PHE A 68 -6.52 10.76 20.72
N PHE A 69 -7.20 10.31 19.68
CA PHE A 69 -8.35 11.04 19.14
C PHE A 69 -9.60 10.92 20.02
N GLU A 70 -9.81 9.79 20.73
CA GLU A 70 -10.87 9.70 21.76
C GLU A 70 -10.67 10.74 22.88
N LYS A 71 -9.45 10.96 23.35
CA LYS A 71 -9.11 12.01 24.31
C LYS A 71 -9.37 13.43 23.77
N HIS A 72 -9.42 13.58 22.45
CA HIS A 72 -9.75 14.81 21.75
C HIS A 72 -11.21 14.84 21.23
N GLU A 73 -12.11 14.14 21.93
CA GLU A 73 -13.57 14.16 21.71
C GLU A 73 -14.01 13.54 20.37
N HIS A 74 -13.18 12.71 19.73
CA HIS A 74 -13.60 11.93 18.57
C HIS A 74 -14.24 10.61 19.00
N THR A 75 -15.34 10.26 18.36
CA THR A 75 -15.95 8.94 18.59
C THR A 75 -15.22 7.90 17.75
N ARG A 76 -14.72 6.84 18.40
CA ARG A 76 -14.19 5.67 17.69
C ARG A 76 -15.34 4.95 17.00
N VAL A 77 -15.19 4.67 15.71
CA VAL A 77 -16.14 3.91 14.91
C VAL A 77 -15.50 2.64 14.37
N ASP A 78 -16.32 1.60 14.20
CA ASP A 78 -15.87 0.33 13.66
C ASP A 78 -15.48 0.46 12.19
N ARG A 79 -14.59 -0.44 11.73
CA ARG A 79 -14.24 -0.53 10.31
C ARG A 79 -15.43 -0.87 9.43
N ALA A 80 -15.41 -0.41 8.20
CA ALA A 80 -16.29 -0.91 7.16
C ALA A 80 -15.67 -2.11 6.42
N SER A 81 -16.48 -2.81 5.62
CA SER A 81 -16.01 -3.85 4.72
C SER A 81 -14.96 -3.32 3.74
N VAL A 82 -13.95 -4.13 3.43
CA VAL A 82 -13.01 -3.83 2.34
C VAL A 82 -13.67 -3.92 0.95
N VAL A 83 -14.89 -4.45 0.87
CA VAL A 83 -15.69 -4.50 -0.37
C VAL A 83 -16.64 -3.33 -0.40
N ALA A 84 -16.42 -2.40 -1.31
CA ALA A 84 -17.18 -1.14 -1.43
C ALA A 84 -18.56 -1.35 -2.11
N ARG A 85 -19.47 -2.10 -1.45
CA ARG A 85 -20.80 -2.44 -2.02
C ARG A 85 -21.76 -1.25 -2.16
N TRP A 86 -21.48 -0.15 -1.50
CA TRP A 86 -22.27 1.09 -1.52
C TRP A 86 -21.86 2.04 -2.67
N ARG A 87 -20.84 1.64 -3.47
CA ARG A 87 -20.30 2.44 -4.59
C ARG A 87 -20.31 1.65 -5.87
N ASN A 88 -20.33 2.35 -7.01
CA ASN A 88 -20.29 1.75 -8.34
C ASN A 88 -18.99 2.03 -9.10
N ASP A 89 -18.18 2.95 -8.61
CA ASP A 89 -16.94 3.43 -9.23
C ASP A 89 -15.69 2.70 -8.73
N ILE A 90 -15.75 2.10 -7.53
CA ILE A 90 -14.69 1.26 -6.96
C ILE A 90 -15.25 -0.08 -6.50
N TYR A 91 -14.40 -1.11 -6.49
CA TYR A 91 -14.78 -2.44 -5.99
C TYR A 91 -14.31 -2.69 -4.56
N LEU A 92 -13.22 -2.03 -4.16
CA LEU A 92 -12.55 -2.23 -2.89
C LEU A 92 -12.37 -0.87 -2.19
N SER A 93 -12.38 -0.86 -0.87
CA SER A 93 -12.09 0.32 -0.06
C SER A 93 -10.61 0.65 -0.17
N ILE A 94 -10.28 1.81 -0.74
CA ILE A 94 -8.92 2.25 -1.03
C ILE A 94 -8.41 3.33 -0.07
N ALA A 95 -9.29 3.88 0.76
CA ALA A 95 -9.02 4.91 1.76
C ALA A 95 -10.14 4.92 2.80
N SER A 96 -9.90 5.48 3.99
CA SER A 96 -10.91 5.61 5.06
C SER A 96 -12.09 6.48 4.62
N ILE A 97 -11.84 7.58 3.92
CA ILE A 97 -12.91 8.47 3.44
C ILE A 97 -13.82 7.78 2.41
N ALA A 98 -13.33 6.78 1.68
CA ALA A 98 -14.14 6.03 0.72
C ALA A 98 -15.36 5.35 1.37
N VAL A 99 -15.29 5.08 2.68
CA VAL A 99 -16.41 4.54 3.47
C VAL A 99 -17.56 5.54 3.56
N PHE A 100 -17.26 6.82 3.57
CA PHE A 100 -18.21 7.91 3.72
C PHE A 100 -18.65 8.54 2.39
N GLN A 101 -17.90 8.26 1.31
CA GLN A 101 -18.23 8.72 -0.04
C GLN A 101 -19.23 7.78 -0.73
N PRO A 102 -20.16 8.31 -1.55
CA PRO A 102 -20.49 9.73 -1.71
C PRO A 102 -21.54 10.23 -0.71
N HIS A 103 -22.15 9.34 0.07
CA HIS A 103 -23.39 9.64 0.81
C HIS A 103 -23.20 10.63 1.95
N VAL A 104 -22.16 10.48 2.75
CA VAL A 104 -21.88 11.40 3.87
C VAL A 104 -21.23 12.69 3.34
N THR A 105 -20.31 12.57 2.38
CA THR A 105 -19.63 13.74 1.82
C THR A 105 -20.58 14.69 1.09
N SER A 106 -21.57 14.17 0.35
CA SER A 106 -22.62 14.96 -0.28
C SER A 106 -23.67 15.52 0.68
N GLY A 107 -23.74 14.99 1.90
CA GLY A 107 -24.77 15.35 2.87
C GLY A 107 -26.09 14.61 2.72
N SER A 108 -26.17 13.61 1.83
CA SER A 108 -27.37 12.78 1.71
C SER A 108 -27.57 11.83 2.89
N SER A 109 -26.50 11.55 3.65
CA SER A 109 -26.54 10.81 4.91
C SER A 109 -25.73 11.54 5.99
N ASN A 110 -26.06 11.30 7.25
CA ASN A 110 -25.26 11.78 8.36
C ASN A 110 -24.09 10.81 8.61
N PRO A 111 -22.92 11.31 9.08
CA PRO A 111 -21.87 10.45 9.59
C PRO A 111 -22.34 9.71 10.84
N PRO A 112 -21.78 8.51 11.16
CA PRO A 112 -22.11 7.77 12.38
C PRO A 112 -21.77 8.53 13.66
N ALA A 113 -20.77 9.42 13.60
CA ALA A 113 -20.39 10.37 14.64
C ALA A 113 -19.65 11.56 14.01
N ASN A 114 -19.58 12.71 14.74
CA ASN A 114 -18.89 13.89 14.23
C ASN A 114 -18.36 14.76 15.39
N PRO A 115 -17.02 14.84 15.62
CA PRO A 115 -15.98 14.18 14.83
C PRO A 115 -15.84 12.68 15.14
N LEU A 116 -15.18 11.94 14.24
CA LEU A 116 -14.93 10.51 14.42
C LEU A 116 -13.46 10.14 14.17
N THR A 117 -13.07 8.98 14.72
CA THR A 117 -11.79 8.31 14.41
C THR A 117 -12.03 6.85 14.06
N ILE A 118 -11.22 6.34 13.12
CA ILE A 118 -11.36 4.99 12.54
C ILE A 118 -9.98 4.44 12.17
N SER A 119 -9.80 3.12 12.26
CA SER A 119 -8.75 2.40 11.55
C SER A 119 -9.39 1.51 10.50
N GLN A 120 -9.22 1.85 9.22
CA GLN A 120 -9.90 1.21 8.10
C GLN A 120 -8.94 0.35 7.31
N PRO A 121 -9.11 -0.98 7.25
CA PRO A 121 -8.42 -1.84 6.30
C PRO A 121 -8.76 -1.43 4.86
N CYS A 122 -7.73 -1.20 4.08
CA CYS A 122 -7.80 -0.77 2.68
C CYS A 122 -7.08 -1.78 1.79
N ILE A 123 -7.52 -1.89 0.54
CA ILE A 123 -6.88 -2.73 -0.47
C ILE A 123 -6.60 -1.90 -1.72
N ARG A 124 -5.33 -1.85 -2.13
CA ARG A 124 -4.88 -1.20 -3.38
C ARG A 124 -4.11 -2.21 -4.22
N LEU A 125 -4.49 -2.32 -5.48
CA LEU A 125 -3.89 -3.26 -6.43
C LEU A 125 -3.12 -2.58 -7.57
N ASN A 126 -3.05 -1.24 -7.55
CA ASN A 126 -2.38 -0.45 -8.59
C ASN A 126 -0.88 -0.78 -8.66
N ASP A 127 -0.27 -1.00 -7.49
CA ASP A 127 1.18 -1.24 -7.36
C ASP A 127 1.49 -2.72 -7.04
N LEU A 128 0.64 -3.65 -7.48
CA LEU A 128 0.76 -5.08 -7.15
C LEU A 128 2.12 -5.66 -7.54
N GLU A 129 2.70 -5.20 -8.65
CA GLU A 129 4.03 -5.63 -9.12
C GLU A 129 5.17 -5.08 -8.25
N SER A 130 4.94 -4.00 -7.52
CA SER A 130 5.92 -3.40 -6.60
C SER A 130 5.93 -4.05 -5.22
N VAL A 131 4.87 -4.81 -4.88
CA VAL A 131 4.78 -5.53 -3.60
C VAL A 131 5.84 -6.62 -3.53
N GLY A 132 6.54 -6.66 -2.42
CA GLY A 132 7.71 -7.52 -2.21
C GLY A 132 9.02 -6.92 -2.73
N ARG A 133 8.99 -6.12 -3.80
CA ARG A 133 10.18 -5.58 -4.49
C ARG A 133 10.66 -4.25 -3.92
N SER A 134 9.74 -3.34 -3.68
CA SER A 134 10.08 -1.97 -3.26
C SER A 134 10.46 -1.83 -1.79
N GLY A 135 10.15 -2.84 -0.98
CA GLY A 135 10.31 -2.76 0.48
C GLY A 135 9.24 -1.93 1.21
N ARG A 136 8.30 -1.27 0.47
CA ARG A 136 7.33 -0.32 1.05
C ARG A 136 5.87 -0.49 0.62
N HIS A 137 5.61 -1.08 -0.55
CA HIS A 137 4.24 -1.25 -1.07
C HIS A 137 3.56 -2.45 -0.43
N LEU A 138 2.31 -2.24 -0.03
CA LEU A 138 1.42 -3.24 0.53
C LEU A 138 0.14 -3.30 -0.28
N THR A 139 -0.36 -4.50 -0.54
CA THR A 139 -1.67 -4.74 -1.13
C THR A 139 -2.78 -4.37 -0.15
N THR A 140 -2.59 -4.76 1.12
CA THR A 140 -3.51 -4.47 2.21
C THR A 140 -2.79 -3.69 3.30
N PHE A 141 -3.40 -2.59 3.72
CA PHE A 141 -2.90 -1.73 4.79
C PHE A 141 -4.07 -1.14 5.57
N GLU A 142 -3.81 -0.67 6.78
CA GLU A 142 -4.79 0.07 7.56
C GLU A 142 -4.54 1.57 7.45
N MET A 143 -5.59 2.29 7.07
CA MET A 143 -5.59 3.75 7.10
C MET A 143 -6.28 4.19 8.39
N MET A 144 -5.49 4.61 9.37
CA MET A 144 -5.99 5.31 10.53
C MET A 144 -6.41 6.72 10.12
N ALA A 145 -7.53 7.18 10.62
CA ALA A 145 -8.06 8.48 10.23
C ALA A 145 -8.86 9.15 11.36
N HIS A 146 -8.86 10.47 11.32
CA HIS A 146 -9.87 11.27 12.00
C HIS A 146 -10.59 12.15 10.98
N HIS A 147 -11.90 12.24 11.11
CA HIS A 147 -12.74 13.02 10.21
C HIS A 147 -13.63 14.00 10.96
N ALA A 148 -13.82 15.17 10.37
CA ALA A 148 -14.78 16.16 10.82
C ALA A 148 -15.58 16.68 9.62
N PHE A 149 -16.91 16.58 9.72
CA PHE A 149 -17.82 16.97 8.66
C PHE A 149 -18.47 18.30 9.04
N ASN A 150 -17.87 19.40 8.56
CA ASN A 150 -18.36 20.74 8.83
C ASN A 150 -19.46 21.14 7.85
N ASN A 151 -20.41 21.93 8.33
CA ASN A 151 -21.44 22.60 7.53
C ASN A 151 -21.65 24.01 8.06
N GLU A 152 -22.58 24.76 7.50
CA GLU A 152 -22.84 26.15 7.92
C GLU A 152 -23.23 26.27 9.39
N LYS A 153 -23.91 25.24 9.95
CA LYS A 153 -24.43 25.26 11.34
C LYS A 153 -23.45 24.67 12.33
N ASP A 154 -22.75 23.60 11.91
CA ASP A 154 -21.89 22.81 12.79
C ASP A 154 -20.44 22.90 12.29
N LYS A 155 -19.68 23.80 12.90
CA LYS A 155 -18.24 23.95 12.66
C LYS A 155 -17.46 23.21 13.75
N ILE A 156 -16.94 22.04 13.44
CA ILE A 156 -16.19 21.20 14.38
C ILE A 156 -14.75 21.69 14.49
N TYR A 157 -13.96 21.51 13.44
CA TYR A 157 -12.61 22.09 13.30
C TYR A 157 -12.15 22.01 11.83
N TRP A 158 -11.09 22.75 11.50
CA TRP A 158 -10.53 22.85 10.16
C TRP A 158 -9.00 22.74 10.19
N GLN A 159 -8.30 23.26 9.20
CA GLN A 159 -6.87 23.14 8.90
C GLN A 159 -5.96 23.32 10.13
N ASN A 160 -6.03 24.44 10.84
CA ASN A 160 -5.15 24.74 11.98
C ASN A 160 -5.19 23.65 13.07
N LYS A 161 -6.39 23.21 13.44
CA LYS A 161 -6.56 22.19 14.48
C LYS A 161 -6.14 20.80 13.98
N THR A 162 -6.38 20.50 12.70
CA THR A 162 -5.94 19.23 12.07
C THR A 162 -4.42 19.10 12.11
N VAL A 163 -3.70 20.13 11.69
CA VAL A 163 -2.23 20.10 11.67
C VAL A 163 -1.68 20.07 13.10
N ARG A 164 -2.29 20.80 14.03
CA ARG A 164 -1.93 20.75 15.47
C ARG A 164 -2.08 19.34 16.03
N TYR A 165 -3.20 18.67 15.81
CA TYR A 165 -3.41 17.28 16.23
C TYR A 165 -2.36 16.33 15.63
N CYS A 166 -2.04 16.50 14.37
CA CYS A 166 -1.01 15.68 13.71
C CYS A 166 0.37 15.87 14.37
N GLN A 167 0.76 17.12 14.61
CA GLN A 167 2.02 17.46 15.29
C GLN A 167 2.06 16.88 16.72
N GLU A 168 0.98 17.11 17.50
CA GLU A 168 0.86 16.62 18.88
C GLU A 168 0.87 15.08 18.95
N PHE A 169 0.22 14.40 18.02
CA PHE A 169 0.22 12.94 17.95
C PHE A 169 1.64 12.39 17.76
N TYR A 170 2.35 12.83 16.72
CA TYR A 170 3.67 12.29 16.42
C TYR A 170 4.73 12.69 17.47
N THR A 171 4.69 13.94 17.95
CA THR A 171 5.60 14.38 19.02
C THR A 171 5.28 13.72 20.37
N GLY A 172 4.01 13.43 20.62
CA GLY A 172 3.56 12.65 21.78
C GLY A 172 4.07 11.20 21.78
N LEU A 173 4.33 10.62 20.60
CA LEU A 173 5.01 9.33 20.44
C LEU A 173 6.54 9.44 20.53
N GLY A 174 7.09 10.65 20.65
CA GLY A 174 8.51 10.92 20.80
C GLY A 174 9.26 11.23 19.49
N LEU A 175 8.55 11.44 18.37
CA LEU A 175 9.18 11.97 17.15
C LEU A 175 9.66 13.41 17.41
N ASP A 176 10.91 13.70 17.03
CA ASP A 176 11.42 15.07 17.05
C ASP A 176 10.63 15.93 16.05
N GLY A 177 9.89 16.92 16.57
CA GLY A 177 9.03 17.79 15.77
C GLY A 177 9.78 18.57 14.68
N SER A 178 11.09 18.80 14.84
CA SER A 178 11.93 19.45 13.84
C SER A 178 12.19 18.58 12.60
N LYS A 179 11.97 17.27 12.70
CA LYS A 179 12.08 16.32 11.59
C LYS A 179 10.80 16.18 10.77
N ILE A 180 9.70 16.79 11.22
CA ILE A 180 8.42 16.75 10.51
C ILE A 180 8.38 17.86 9.47
N THR A 181 8.03 17.47 8.25
CA THR A 181 7.81 18.39 7.13
C THR A 181 6.38 18.23 6.62
N TYR A 182 5.73 19.35 6.30
CA TYR A 182 4.39 19.38 5.70
C TYR A 182 4.51 19.86 4.26
N LYS A 183 4.38 18.93 3.29
CA LYS A 183 4.48 19.24 1.87
C LYS A 183 3.11 19.51 1.28
N GLU A 184 2.96 20.63 0.56
CA GLU A 184 1.73 21.00 -0.12
C GLU A 184 1.54 20.12 -1.36
N ASN A 185 0.50 19.30 -1.37
CA ASN A 185 0.13 18.47 -2.51
C ASN A 185 -1.40 18.32 -2.57
N PRO A 186 -2.12 19.23 -3.25
CA PRO A 186 -3.57 19.17 -3.36
C PRO A 186 -4.06 17.78 -3.74
N TRP A 187 -5.15 17.35 -3.14
CA TRP A 187 -5.69 16.00 -3.30
C TRP A 187 -6.95 15.99 -4.17
N VAL A 188 -7.10 14.92 -4.96
CA VAL A 188 -8.29 14.65 -5.78
C VAL A 188 -8.59 13.14 -5.70
N GLY A 189 -9.84 12.77 -5.42
CA GLY A 189 -10.25 11.37 -5.37
C GLY A 189 -11.74 11.18 -5.10
N GLY A 190 -12.34 10.16 -5.76
CA GLY A 190 -13.73 9.78 -5.53
C GLY A 190 -14.76 10.88 -5.83
N GLY A 191 -14.49 11.76 -6.81
CA GLY A 191 -15.35 12.88 -7.16
C GLY A 191 -15.21 14.10 -6.26
N ASN A 192 -14.24 14.13 -5.35
CA ASN A 192 -13.96 15.24 -4.44
C ASN A 192 -12.51 15.72 -4.57
N GLY A 193 -12.24 16.91 -4.07
CA GLY A 193 -10.90 17.50 -4.03
C GLY A 193 -10.75 18.55 -2.96
N GLY A 194 -9.51 19.01 -2.77
CA GLY A 194 -9.17 20.07 -1.86
C GLY A 194 -7.68 20.25 -1.65
N GLU A 195 -7.32 21.24 -0.86
CA GLU A 195 -5.95 21.43 -0.39
C GLU A 195 -5.54 20.23 0.47
N ALA A 196 -4.25 19.87 0.43
CA ALA A 196 -3.73 18.80 1.26
C ALA A 196 -2.28 19.02 1.63
N LEU A 197 -1.90 18.43 2.77
CA LEU A 197 -0.54 18.38 3.29
C LEU A 197 -0.10 16.92 3.46
N GLU A 198 0.98 16.54 2.78
CA GLU A 198 1.70 15.30 3.06
C GLU A 198 2.63 15.53 4.25
N VAL A 199 2.53 14.67 5.25
CA VAL A 199 3.31 14.71 6.49
C VAL A 199 4.49 13.76 6.36
N LEU A 200 5.68 14.31 6.32
CA LEU A 200 6.91 13.59 5.97
C LEU A 200 7.89 13.60 7.14
N ALA A 201 8.55 12.47 7.37
CA ALA A 201 9.71 12.37 8.25
C ALA A 201 10.65 11.25 7.77
N GLY A 202 11.94 11.51 7.79
CA GLY A 202 12.96 10.50 7.42
C GLY A 202 12.85 9.96 6.00
N GLY A 203 12.28 10.71 5.06
CA GLY A 203 12.03 10.28 3.68
C GLY A 203 10.68 9.58 3.48
N LEU A 204 9.93 9.33 4.55
CA LEU A 204 8.67 8.58 4.52
C LEU A 204 7.47 9.50 4.72
N GLU A 205 6.45 9.34 3.88
CA GLU A 205 5.12 9.92 4.11
C GLU A 205 4.41 9.12 5.21
N LEU A 206 4.21 9.74 6.37
CA LEU A 206 3.54 9.15 7.53
C LEU A 206 2.02 9.36 7.48
N ALA A 207 1.58 10.49 6.93
CA ALA A 207 0.16 10.83 6.81
C ALA A 207 -0.10 11.80 5.65
N THR A 208 -1.36 11.87 5.23
CA THR A 208 -1.90 12.92 4.37
C THR A 208 -3.08 13.57 5.09
N LEU A 209 -3.08 14.91 5.16
CA LEU A 209 -4.15 15.73 5.74
C LEU A 209 -4.87 16.43 4.59
N VAL A 210 -6.11 16.06 4.30
CA VAL A 210 -6.90 16.60 3.20
C VAL A 210 -7.99 17.51 3.74
N PHE A 211 -8.11 18.67 3.13
CA PHE A 211 -9.11 19.68 3.42
C PHE A 211 -10.10 19.74 2.26
N MET A 212 -11.02 18.80 2.29
CA MET A 212 -11.95 18.53 1.19
C MET A 212 -13.11 19.53 1.23
N ASP A 213 -13.16 20.41 0.24
CA ASP A 213 -14.23 21.40 0.06
C ASP A 213 -14.67 21.58 -1.40
N LEU A 214 -14.19 20.67 -2.27
CA LEU A 214 -14.48 20.68 -3.70
C LEU A 214 -15.20 19.41 -4.13
N GLU A 215 -16.22 19.53 -4.99
CA GLU A 215 -16.85 18.41 -5.70
C GLU A 215 -16.64 18.57 -7.22
N GLU A 216 -16.40 17.45 -7.89
CA GLU A 216 -16.19 17.42 -9.34
C GLU A 216 -17.43 17.89 -10.06
N ASP A 217 -17.25 18.85 -10.97
CA ASP A 217 -18.30 19.40 -11.81
C ASP A 217 -17.71 19.83 -13.15
N PRO A 218 -18.19 19.29 -14.29
CA PRO A 218 -17.69 19.64 -15.62
C PRO A 218 -17.82 21.15 -15.94
N ASP A 219 -18.78 21.84 -15.31
CA ASP A 219 -19.04 23.27 -15.46
C ASP A 219 -18.39 24.10 -14.34
N GLY A 220 -17.62 23.46 -13.46
CA GLY A 220 -16.94 24.12 -12.32
C GLY A 220 -15.92 25.15 -12.77
N ASP A 221 -15.75 26.18 -11.93
CA ASP A 221 -14.84 27.31 -12.13
C ASP A 221 -13.44 27.11 -11.49
N ILE A 222 -13.27 26.05 -10.73
CA ILE A 222 -12.01 25.68 -10.05
C ILE A 222 -11.37 24.52 -10.78
N GLU A 223 -10.11 24.67 -11.19
CA GLU A 223 -9.35 23.55 -11.79
C GLU A 223 -8.27 23.06 -10.83
N LEU A 224 -8.24 21.73 -10.59
CA LEU A 224 -7.25 21.06 -9.76
C LEU A 224 -6.82 19.76 -10.43
N LYS A 225 -5.50 19.60 -10.68
CA LYS A 225 -4.92 18.42 -11.38
C LYS A 225 -5.62 18.09 -12.73
N GLY A 226 -6.06 19.13 -13.47
CA GLY A 226 -6.71 18.97 -14.77
C GLY A 226 -8.19 18.57 -14.72
N ILE A 227 -8.80 18.52 -13.53
CA ILE A 227 -10.21 18.24 -13.31
C ILE A 227 -10.90 19.51 -12.82
N LYS A 228 -12.14 19.73 -13.29
CA LYS A 228 -12.95 20.87 -12.88
C LYS A 228 -13.80 20.56 -11.66
N PHE A 229 -13.90 21.54 -10.77
CA PHE A 229 -14.62 21.46 -9.51
C PHE A 229 -15.43 22.71 -9.24
N LYS A 230 -16.42 22.57 -8.39
CA LYS A 230 -17.11 23.67 -7.68
C LYS A 230 -16.97 23.48 -6.17
N ARG A 231 -17.22 24.55 -5.41
CA ARG A 231 -17.23 24.50 -3.95
C ARG A 231 -18.40 23.69 -3.43
N MET A 232 -18.13 22.81 -2.46
CA MET A 232 -19.15 22.08 -1.71
C MET A 232 -19.77 23.00 -0.62
N PRO A 233 -21.03 22.75 -0.24
CA PRO A 233 -21.63 23.38 0.95
C PRO A 233 -21.05 22.86 2.27
N ARG A 234 -20.23 21.81 2.22
CA ARG A 234 -19.55 21.19 3.35
C ARG A 234 -18.03 21.32 3.21
N SER A 235 -17.37 21.43 4.37
CA SER A 235 -15.91 21.34 4.45
C SER A 235 -15.55 20.14 5.31
N ILE A 236 -14.81 19.19 4.75
CA ILE A 236 -14.55 17.89 5.38
C ILE A 236 -13.07 17.78 5.67
N VAL A 237 -12.73 17.57 6.94
CA VAL A 237 -11.40 17.11 7.32
C VAL A 237 -11.34 15.62 7.01
N ASP A 238 -10.54 15.28 6.01
CA ASP A 238 -10.20 13.92 5.67
C ASP A 238 -8.72 13.70 5.96
N THR A 239 -8.41 12.68 6.74
CA THR A 239 -7.02 12.37 7.05
C THR A 239 -6.74 10.89 6.81
N GLY A 240 -5.49 10.59 6.44
CA GLY A 240 -5.02 9.22 6.28
C GLY A 240 -3.64 9.05 6.88
N TYR A 241 -3.56 8.34 8.00
CA TYR A 241 -2.32 7.97 8.68
C TYR A 241 -2.02 6.50 8.37
N GLY A 242 -0.86 6.22 7.79
CA GLY A 242 -0.47 4.86 7.47
C GLY A 242 -0.04 4.10 8.73
N LEU A 243 -0.86 3.14 9.20
CA LEU A 243 -0.54 2.31 10.36
C LEU A 243 0.80 1.59 10.17
N GLU A 244 0.93 0.87 9.06
CA GLU A 244 2.13 0.08 8.76
C GLU A 244 3.37 0.96 8.56
N ARG A 245 3.20 2.17 8.04
CA ARG A 245 4.29 3.15 7.90
C ARG A 245 4.76 3.66 9.26
N LEU A 246 3.84 3.91 10.19
CA LEU A 246 4.18 4.29 11.56
C LEU A 246 4.95 3.17 12.26
N VAL A 247 4.49 1.92 12.15
CA VAL A 247 5.16 0.74 12.70
C VAL A 247 6.57 0.62 12.09
N TRP A 248 6.70 0.69 10.77
CA TRP A 248 7.99 0.60 10.08
C TRP A 248 8.96 1.71 10.49
N ALA A 249 8.49 2.96 10.54
CA ALA A 249 9.29 4.10 10.99
C ALA A 249 9.73 3.98 12.45
N SER A 250 8.94 3.30 13.31
CA SER A 250 9.27 3.07 14.72
C SER A 250 10.28 1.95 14.93
N GLN A 251 10.37 1.00 14.01
CA GLN A 251 11.28 -0.15 14.10
C GLN A 251 12.55 0.03 13.28
N GLY A 252 12.48 0.77 12.17
CA GLY A 252 13.63 1.01 11.28
C GLY A 252 14.17 -0.25 10.58
N THR A 253 13.33 -1.28 10.39
CA THR A 253 13.70 -2.51 9.68
C THR A 253 14.03 -2.25 8.21
N PRO A 254 14.78 -3.15 7.54
CA PRO A 254 15.11 -3.01 6.12
C PRO A 254 13.89 -2.81 5.23
N THR A 255 12.80 -3.53 5.48
CA THR A 255 11.54 -3.43 4.76
C THR A 255 10.34 -3.30 5.70
N ILE A 256 9.24 -2.78 5.17
CA ILE A 256 7.95 -2.71 5.88
C ILE A 256 7.42 -4.10 6.23
N TYR A 257 7.75 -5.15 5.44
CA TYR A 257 7.25 -6.51 5.66
C TYR A 257 7.84 -7.11 6.95
N GLU A 258 9.11 -6.85 7.23
CA GLU A 258 9.79 -7.31 8.46
C GLU A 258 9.26 -6.61 9.70
N ALA A 259 8.84 -5.35 9.59
CA ALA A 259 8.23 -4.59 10.67
C ALA A 259 6.80 -5.06 10.97
N VAL A 260 6.01 -5.28 9.92
CA VAL A 260 4.56 -5.49 10.02
C VAL A 260 4.18 -6.96 10.18
N PHE A 261 4.98 -7.86 9.59
CA PHE A 261 4.71 -9.30 9.56
C PHE A 261 5.87 -10.15 10.09
N PRO A 262 6.51 -9.82 11.21
CA PRO A 262 7.74 -10.50 11.65
C PRO A 262 7.58 -12.01 11.79
N GLU A 263 6.46 -12.47 12.35
CA GLU A 263 6.18 -13.89 12.55
C GLU A 263 5.87 -14.61 11.23
N ALA A 264 5.08 -14.00 10.35
CA ALA A 264 4.75 -14.56 9.03
C ALA A 264 5.99 -14.66 8.13
N VAL A 265 6.84 -13.60 8.12
CA VAL A 265 8.13 -13.60 7.42
C VAL A 265 9.04 -14.70 7.98
N SER A 266 9.19 -14.79 9.30
CA SER A 266 10.00 -15.84 9.95
C SER A 266 9.49 -17.24 9.64
N TYR A 267 8.17 -17.46 9.71
CA TYR A 267 7.56 -18.75 9.39
C TYR A 267 7.82 -19.15 7.93
N LEU A 268 7.50 -18.29 6.98
CA LEU A 268 7.65 -18.58 5.56
C LEU A 268 9.14 -18.74 5.16
N THR A 269 10.03 -17.96 5.77
CA THR A 269 11.49 -18.07 5.55
C THR A 269 12.00 -19.47 5.90
N ARG A 270 11.53 -20.06 7.00
CA ARG A 270 11.87 -21.43 7.41
C ARG A 270 11.31 -22.48 6.45
N GLU A 271 10.02 -22.37 6.11
CA GLU A 271 9.36 -23.32 5.20
C GLU A 271 10.03 -23.33 3.82
N ALA A 272 10.50 -22.16 3.35
CA ALA A 272 11.19 -22.00 2.07
C ALA A 272 12.71 -22.24 2.13
N ASN A 273 13.29 -22.56 3.29
CA ASN A 273 14.73 -22.71 3.53
C ASN A 273 15.56 -21.47 3.10
N LEU A 274 15.03 -20.27 3.36
CA LEU A 274 15.65 -18.98 2.98
C LEU A 274 16.34 -18.26 4.16
N GLU A 275 16.47 -18.88 5.35
CA GLU A 275 17.01 -18.24 6.56
C GLU A 275 18.43 -17.68 6.36
N LYS A 276 19.32 -18.47 5.75
CA LYS A 276 20.69 -18.01 5.45
C LYS A 276 20.68 -16.84 4.46
N LYS A 277 19.78 -16.89 3.48
CA LYS A 277 19.68 -15.86 2.45
C LYS A 277 19.18 -14.55 3.04
N LEU A 278 18.12 -14.59 3.85
CA LEU A 278 17.59 -13.43 4.53
C LEU A 278 18.61 -12.85 5.54
N GLY A 279 19.21 -13.70 6.38
CA GLY A 279 20.16 -13.28 7.41
C GLY A 279 21.44 -12.64 6.87
N ASN A 280 21.88 -13.01 5.66
CA ASN A 280 23.07 -12.46 5.03
C ASN A 280 22.79 -11.26 4.10
N SER A 281 21.53 -10.89 3.90
CA SER A 281 21.13 -9.92 2.87
C SER A 281 20.61 -8.60 3.44
N GLY A 282 20.68 -8.37 4.74
CA GLY A 282 20.13 -7.18 5.40
C GLY A 282 20.60 -5.87 4.77
N THR A 283 21.90 -5.69 4.52
CA THR A 283 22.43 -4.51 3.85
C THR A 283 21.90 -4.38 2.42
N LEU A 284 21.88 -5.48 1.65
CA LEU A 284 21.38 -5.51 0.28
C LEU A 284 19.89 -5.10 0.22
N ILE A 285 19.07 -5.65 1.09
CA ILE A 285 17.64 -5.35 1.18
C ILE A 285 17.44 -3.89 1.59
N SER A 286 18.18 -3.39 2.58
CA SER A 286 18.12 -1.99 3.03
C SER A 286 18.46 -1.01 1.91
N GLU A 287 19.57 -1.23 1.19
CA GLU A 287 19.98 -0.36 0.10
C GLU A 287 19.01 -0.43 -1.09
N ASN A 288 18.45 -1.61 -1.38
CA ASN A 288 17.39 -1.76 -2.37
C ASN A 288 16.15 -0.91 -1.98
N ALA A 289 15.69 -0.99 -0.74
CA ALA A 289 14.52 -0.23 -0.27
C ALA A 289 14.77 1.28 -0.31
N LYS A 290 15.94 1.77 0.14
CA LYS A 290 16.33 3.19 0.07
C LYS A 290 16.33 3.72 -1.36
N LEU A 291 16.91 3.00 -2.30
CA LEU A 291 16.96 3.40 -3.71
C LEU A 291 15.60 3.30 -4.40
N CYS A 292 14.81 2.29 -4.10
CA CYS A 292 13.43 2.19 -4.59
C CYS A 292 12.59 3.41 -4.18
N GLY A 293 12.83 3.97 -2.99
CA GLY A 293 12.20 5.20 -2.55
C GLY A 293 12.54 6.40 -3.43
N VAL A 294 13.84 6.60 -3.71
CA VAL A 294 14.34 7.77 -4.46
C VAL A 294 14.02 7.72 -5.95
N LEU A 295 14.08 6.54 -6.54
CA LEU A 295 13.98 6.39 -7.98
C LEU A 295 12.56 6.62 -8.50
N SER A 296 11.53 6.65 -7.62
CA SER A 296 10.11 6.74 -8.00
C SER A 296 9.78 5.81 -9.18
N VAL A 297 10.46 4.67 -9.25
CA VAL A 297 10.34 3.78 -10.39
C VAL A 297 8.94 3.22 -10.33
N ASP A 298 8.08 3.69 -11.23
CA ASP A 298 6.90 2.96 -11.65
C ASP A 298 7.40 1.66 -12.26
N TYR A 299 7.36 0.61 -11.48
CA TYR A 299 8.10 -0.64 -11.66
C TYR A 299 7.64 -1.45 -12.88
N GLY A 300 6.71 -0.94 -13.65
CA GLY A 300 6.25 -1.58 -14.88
C GLY A 300 7.27 -1.58 -16.01
N SER A 301 8.24 -0.66 -16.04
CA SER A 301 9.01 -0.45 -17.27
C SER A 301 10.51 -0.70 -17.21
N ASP A 302 11.17 -0.82 -16.05
CA ASP A 302 12.63 -1.03 -16.06
C ASP A 302 13.24 -1.65 -14.78
N LEU A 303 12.73 -2.81 -14.38
CA LEU A 303 13.29 -3.60 -13.28
C LEU A 303 14.80 -3.86 -13.48
N THR A 304 15.23 -4.09 -14.71
CA THR A 304 16.64 -4.31 -15.04
C THR A 304 17.50 -3.09 -14.73
N LYS A 305 16.99 -1.88 -15.01
CA LYS A 305 17.71 -0.63 -14.70
C LYS A 305 17.81 -0.42 -13.19
N LEU A 306 16.72 -0.61 -12.46
CA LEU A 306 16.73 -0.56 -11.00
C LEU A 306 17.77 -1.53 -10.43
N ARG A 307 17.76 -2.79 -10.86
CA ARG A 307 18.71 -3.82 -10.45
C ARG A 307 20.16 -3.39 -10.66
N LYS A 308 20.48 -2.83 -11.83
CA LYS A 308 21.82 -2.32 -12.17
C LYS A 308 22.23 -1.14 -11.28
N MET A 309 21.29 -0.24 -10.96
CA MET A 309 21.58 0.94 -10.10
C MET A 309 21.83 0.52 -8.66
N VAL A 310 21.00 -0.38 -8.11
CA VAL A 310 21.20 -0.94 -6.76
C VAL A 310 22.54 -1.68 -6.68
N LEU A 311 22.84 -2.52 -7.66
CA LEU A 311 24.13 -3.23 -7.75
C LEU A 311 25.31 -2.28 -7.81
N GLY A 312 25.24 -1.21 -8.64
CA GLY A 312 26.29 -0.19 -8.73
C GLY A 312 26.54 0.47 -7.38
N ARG A 313 25.50 0.77 -6.62
CA ARG A 313 25.62 1.33 -5.28
C ARG A 313 26.23 0.34 -4.28
N LEU A 314 25.76 -0.90 -4.26
CA LEU A 314 26.32 -1.96 -3.40
C LEU A 314 27.81 -2.17 -3.68
N ASN A 315 28.21 -2.21 -4.94
CA ASN A 315 29.61 -2.34 -5.31
C ASN A 315 30.43 -1.12 -4.88
N SER A 316 29.87 0.09 -4.92
CA SER A 316 30.55 1.30 -4.40
C SER A 316 30.71 1.29 -2.87
N LEU A 317 29.87 0.53 -2.15
CA LEU A 317 29.98 0.29 -0.71
C LEU A 317 30.89 -0.90 -0.36
N GLY A 318 31.56 -1.51 -1.35
CA GLY A 318 32.51 -2.59 -1.15
C GLY A 318 31.94 -4.00 -1.25
N HIS A 319 30.69 -4.15 -1.71
CA HIS A 319 30.10 -5.46 -2.01
C HIS A 319 30.46 -5.87 -3.45
N GLU A 320 31.34 -6.82 -3.63
CA GLU A 320 31.71 -7.35 -4.95
C GLU A 320 30.66 -8.39 -5.41
N LEU A 321 29.53 -7.92 -5.93
CA LEU A 321 28.45 -8.78 -6.42
C LEU A 321 28.31 -8.70 -7.95
N SER A 322 28.08 -9.83 -8.59
CA SER A 322 27.58 -9.85 -9.97
C SER A 322 26.08 -9.60 -10.02
N LEU A 323 25.56 -9.20 -11.18
CA LEU A 323 24.10 -9.01 -11.36
C LEU A 323 23.35 -10.34 -11.13
N SER A 324 23.92 -11.47 -11.55
CA SER A 324 23.34 -12.79 -11.34
C SER A 324 23.25 -13.15 -9.86
N ASP A 325 24.32 -12.88 -9.08
CA ASP A 325 24.35 -13.14 -7.63
C ASP A 325 23.32 -12.27 -6.90
N PHE A 326 23.25 -10.98 -7.27
CA PHE A 326 22.26 -10.05 -6.75
C PHE A 326 20.84 -10.56 -7.00
N ILE A 327 20.49 -10.86 -8.25
CA ILE A 327 19.16 -11.35 -8.65
C ILE A 327 18.82 -12.66 -7.91
N SER A 328 19.72 -13.64 -7.92
CA SER A 328 19.51 -14.92 -7.25
C SER A 328 19.29 -14.79 -5.73
N THR A 329 19.78 -13.70 -5.14
CA THR A 329 19.62 -13.41 -3.71
C THR A 329 18.31 -12.68 -3.42
N ILE A 330 17.99 -11.63 -4.19
CA ILE A 330 16.87 -10.74 -3.89
C ILE A 330 15.51 -11.32 -4.31
N GLU A 331 15.41 -11.95 -5.49
CA GLU A 331 14.12 -12.41 -6.02
C GLU A 331 13.36 -13.40 -5.14
N PRO A 332 13.99 -14.42 -4.53
CA PRO A 332 13.27 -15.28 -3.60
C PRO A 332 12.70 -14.54 -2.38
N LEU A 333 13.41 -13.52 -1.89
CA LEU A 333 12.97 -12.69 -0.76
C LEU A 333 11.81 -11.76 -1.18
N GLU A 334 11.86 -11.19 -2.37
CA GLU A 334 10.76 -10.40 -2.93
C GLU A 334 9.47 -11.23 -3.06
N LYS A 335 9.60 -12.46 -3.56
CA LYS A 335 8.48 -13.41 -3.67
C LYS A 335 7.94 -13.79 -2.29
N LEU A 336 8.82 -14.02 -1.32
CA LEU A 336 8.46 -14.29 0.07
C LEU A 336 7.63 -13.14 0.66
N PHE A 337 8.10 -11.92 0.55
CA PHE A 337 7.40 -10.74 1.05
C PHE A 337 6.04 -10.52 0.37
N ALA A 338 5.97 -10.74 -0.95
CA ALA A 338 4.72 -10.66 -1.69
C ALA A 338 3.70 -11.72 -1.23
N ILE A 339 4.12 -12.96 -0.96
CA ILE A 339 3.25 -14.03 -0.44
C ILE A 339 2.68 -13.64 0.92
N VAL A 340 3.51 -13.11 1.82
CA VAL A 340 3.09 -12.68 3.16
C VAL A 340 2.03 -11.58 3.07
N ASP A 341 2.25 -10.56 2.25
CA ASP A 341 1.30 -9.45 2.06
C ASP A 341 0.00 -9.91 1.39
N HIS A 342 0.10 -10.63 0.28
CA HIS A 342 -1.07 -11.09 -0.48
C HIS A 342 -1.97 -12.03 0.33
N SER A 343 -1.39 -12.87 1.19
CA SER A 343 -2.17 -13.76 2.07
C SER A 343 -3.00 -12.98 3.10
N ARG A 344 -2.50 -11.84 3.62
CA ARG A 344 -3.30 -10.91 4.43
C ARG A 344 -4.46 -10.32 3.62
N ALA A 345 -4.18 -9.86 2.39
CA ALA A 345 -5.23 -9.32 1.52
C ALA A 345 -6.36 -10.32 1.30
N LEU A 346 -6.01 -11.59 1.02
CA LEU A 346 -6.98 -12.66 0.79
C LEU A 346 -7.81 -12.96 2.05
N ALA A 347 -7.20 -12.93 3.24
CA ALA A 347 -7.93 -13.10 4.51
C ALA A 347 -9.04 -12.04 4.66
N PHE A 348 -8.74 -10.77 4.41
CA PHE A 348 -9.74 -9.70 4.47
C PHE A 348 -10.75 -9.76 3.33
N MET A 349 -10.32 -10.01 2.09
CA MET A 349 -11.21 -10.07 0.93
C MET A 349 -12.27 -11.17 1.09
N PHE A 350 -11.86 -12.39 1.47
CA PHE A 350 -12.78 -13.51 1.67
C PHE A 350 -13.55 -13.38 2.99
N GLY A 351 -12.92 -12.84 4.04
CA GLY A 351 -13.58 -12.54 5.32
C GLY A 351 -14.75 -11.58 5.16
N ASP A 352 -14.63 -10.61 4.27
CA ASP A 352 -15.69 -9.66 3.93
C ASP A 352 -16.65 -10.17 2.81
N GLY A 353 -16.56 -11.46 2.47
CA GLY A 353 -17.55 -12.16 1.64
C GLY A 353 -17.34 -12.01 0.13
N ILE A 354 -16.11 -11.77 -0.34
CA ILE A 354 -15.79 -11.92 -1.76
C ILE A 354 -15.76 -13.42 -2.11
N VAL A 355 -16.39 -13.75 -3.23
CA VAL A 355 -16.30 -15.09 -3.85
C VAL A 355 -15.50 -14.96 -5.14
N PRO A 356 -14.43 -15.77 -5.34
CA PRO A 356 -13.64 -15.74 -6.58
C PRO A 356 -14.52 -15.93 -7.83
N SER A 357 -14.43 -15.00 -8.77
CA SER A 357 -15.22 -15.00 -9.99
C SER A 357 -14.45 -14.38 -11.16
N ASN A 358 -15.08 -14.23 -12.33
CA ASN A 358 -14.46 -13.61 -13.52
C ASN A 358 -14.75 -12.10 -13.60
N VAL A 359 -15.42 -11.51 -12.60
CA VAL A 359 -15.87 -10.11 -12.67
C VAL A 359 -15.66 -9.39 -11.34
N LYS A 360 -15.49 -8.06 -11.40
CA LYS A 360 -15.48 -7.13 -10.25
C LYS A 360 -14.49 -7.56 -9.15
N ALA A 361 -14.88 -7.39 -7.89
CA ALA A 361 -14.06 -7.75 -6.73
C ALA A 361 -13.65 -9.24 -6.72
N GLY A 362 -14.50 -10.15 -7.21
CA GLY A 362 -14.20 -11.57 -7.30
C GLY A 362 -13.08 -11.89 -8.29
N TYR A 363 -12.97 -11.15 -9.39
CA TYR A 363 -11.84 -11.23 -10.32
C TYR A 363 -10.54 -10.77 -9.64
N LEU A 364 -10.58 -9.66 -8.92
CA LEU A 364 -9.41 -9.14 -8.21
C LEU A 364 -8.88 -10.12 -7.15
N ALA A 365 -9.77 -10.71 -6.36
CA ALA A 365 -9.38 -11.71 -5.37
C ALA A 365 -8.78 -12.97 -6.04
N ARG A 366 -9.39 -13.44 -7.14
CA ARG A 366 -8.85 -14.56 -7.94
C ARG A 366 -7.48 -14.24 -8.50
N MET A 367 -7.25 -13.05 -9.01
CA MET A 367 -5.97 -12.59 -9.55
C MET A 367 -4.88 -12.63 -8.47
N VAL A 368 -5.13 -12.04 -7.30
CA VAL A 368 -4.18 -12.04 -6.17
C VAL A 368 -3.88 -13.47 -5.72
N LEU A 369 -4.91 -14.32 -5.56
CA LEU A 369 -4.74 -15.70 -5.14
C LEU A 369 -3.87 -16.50 -6.13
N ARG A 370 -4.18 -16.44 -7.43
CA ARG A 370 -3.44 -17.17 -8.46
C ARG A 370 -2.00 -16.72 -8.56
N ARG A 371 -1.76 -15.40 -8.48
CA ARG A 371 -0.42 -14.84 -8.40
C ARG A 371 0.35 -15.41 -7.19
N THR A 372 -0.28 -15.44 -6.02
CA THR A 372 0.36 -15.97 -4.80
C THR A 372 0.69 -17.45 -4.90
N VAL A 373 -0.18 -18.24 -5.54
CA VAL A 373 0.10 -19.67 -5.83
C VAL A 373 1.33 -19.84 -6.73
N LEU A 374 1.48 -19.01 -7.76
CA LEU A 374 2.67 -19.06 -8.62
C LEU A 374 3.93 -18.67 -7.85
N LEU A 375 3.91 -17.57 -7.11
CA LEU A 375 5.04 -17.13 -6.27
C LEU A 375 5.45 -18.21 -5.26
N SER A 376 4.47 -18.91 -4.68
CA SER A 376 4.74 -20.02 -3.74
C SER A 376 5.43 -21.21 -4.39
N LYS A 377 5.10 -21.53 -5.64
CA LYS A 377 5.79 -22.57 -6.43
C LYS A 377 7.23 -22.17 -6.72
N ASP A 378 7.46 -20.92 -7.06
CA ASP A 378 8.80 -20.39 -7.41
C ASP A 378 9.79 -20.46 -6.25
N ILE A 379 9.32 -20.39 -5.00
CA ILE A 379 10.17 -20.55 -3.80
C ILE A 379 10.02 -21.93 -3.14
N ASN A 380 9.51 -22.92 -3.88
CA ASN A 380 9.38 -24.33 -3.47
C ASN A 380 8.48 -24.60 -2.26
N VAL A 381 7.42 -23.81 -2.07
CA VAL A 381 6.42 -23.99 -1.01
C VAL A 381 4.99 -23.98 -1.57
N PRO A 382 4.63 -24.86 -2.51
CA PRO A 382 3.38 -24.79 -3.30
C PRO A 382 2.11 -24.82 -2.45
N ASP A 383 2.15 -25.42 -1.26
CA ASP A 383 0.97 -25.64 -0.39
C ASP A 383 0.92 -24.67 0.79
N ILE A 384 1.69 -23.57 0.73
CA ILE A 384 1.84 -22.66 1.86
C ILE A 384 0.66 -21.70 2.04
N LEU A 385 -0.04 -21.33 0.96
CA LEU A 385 -1.02 -20.24 0.97
C LEU A 385 -2.16 -20.40 2.00
N PRO A 386 -2.82 -21.58 2.13
CA PRO A 386 -3.85 -21.74 3.16
C PRO A 386 -3.30 -21.54 4.59
N LYS A 387 -2.07 -21.98 4.85
CA LYS A 387 -1.41 -21.81 6.15
C LYS A 387 -1.09 -20.34 6.43
N MET A 388 -0.63 -19.60 5.42
CA MET A 388 -0.35 -18.16 5.55
C MET A 388 -1.63 -17.35 5.78
N VAL A 389 -2.71 -17.66 5.06
CA VAL A 389 -4.03 -17.04 5.26
C VAL A 389 -4.52 -17.30 6.68
N LYS A 390 -4.42 -18.57 7.15
CA LYS A 390 -4.79 -18.92 8.52
C LYS A 390 -3.95 -18.17 9.57
N HIS A 391 -2.65 -18.05 9.34
CA HIS A 391 -1.75 -17.30 10.22
C HIS A 391 -2.22 -15.85 10.40
N HIS A 392 -2.60 -15.18 9.30
CA HIS A 392 -3.16 -13.83 9.38
C HIS A 392 -4.51 -13.78 10.09
N ILE A 393 -5.40 -14.75 9.86
CA ILE A 393 -6.67 -14.84 10.58
C ILE A 393 -6.42 -14.93 12.10
N ASP A 394 -5.49 -15.78 12.53
CA ASP A 394 -5.16 -15.96 13.93
C ASP A 394 -4.56 -14.68 14.54
N ASN A 395 -3.62 -14.02 13.86
CA ASN A 395 -2.96 -12.81 14.33
C ASN A 395 -3.90 -11.61 14.44
N PHE A 396 -4.87 -11.49 13.53
CA PHE A 396 -5.85 -10.41 13.54
C PHE A 396 -7.13 -10.71 14.32
N SER A 397 -7.25 -11.89 14.93
CA SER A 397 -8.48 -12.35 15.60
C SER A 397 -8.91 -11.50 16.80
N SER A 398 -7.97 -10.85 17.49
CA SER A 398 -8.24 -9.92 18.59
C SER A 398 -8.84 -8.60 18.11
N THR A 399 -8.34 -8.09 17.00
CA THR A 399 -8.75 -6.79 16.43
C THR A 399 -9.94 -6.92 15.50
N TYR A 400 -9.98 -8.01 14.72
CA TYR A 400 -11.03 -8.31 13.74
C TYR A 400 -11.60 -9.72 13.97
N PRO A 401 -12.39 -9.93 15.04
CA PRO A 401 -12.90 -11.25 15.44
C PRO A 401 -13.76 -11.93 14.35
N GLU A 402 -14.35 -11.16 13.44
CA GLU A 402 -15.09 -11.67 12.30
C GLU A 402 -14.24 -12.48 11.32
N LEU A 403 -12.94 -12.23 11.22
CA LEU A 403 -12.04 -13.08 10.44
C LEU A 403 -11.96 -14.49 11.02
N LYS A 404 -11.87 -14.59 12.35
CA LYS A 404 -11.87 -15.89 13.03
C LYS A 404 -13.21 -16.60 12.97
N GLN A 405 -14.30 -15.84 13.07
CA GLN A 405 -15.66 -16.39 12.93
C GLN A 405 -15.90 -16.99 11.54
N ASN A 406 -15.27 -16.41 10.51
CA ASN A 406 -15.37 -16.82 9.11
C ASN A 406 -14.22 -17.73 8.65
N GLU A 407 -13.32 -18.19 9.52
CA GLU A 407 -12.11 -18.93 9.18
C GLU A 407 -12.36 -20.09 8.23
N LEU A 408 -13.34 -20.95 8.53
CA LEU A 408 -13.66 -22.12 7.70
C LEU A 408 -14.07 -21.68 6.29
N HIS A 409 -14.94 -20.69 6.18
CA HIS A 409 -15.37 -20.17 4.89
C HIS A 409 -14.22 -19.57 4.09
N ILE A 410 -13.34 -18.79 4.73
CA ILE A 410 -12.18 -18.18 4.10
C ILE A 410 -11.25 -19.28 3.53
N LEU A 411 -10.93 -20.29 4.35
CA LEU A 411 -10.04 -21.38 3.94
C LEU A 411 -10.66 -22.27 2.86
N ASP A 412 -11.97 -22.51 2.90
CA ASP A 412 -12.68 -23.23 1.84
C ASP A 412 -12.59 -22.48 0.50
N MET A 413 -12.77 -21.14 0.49
CA MET A 413 -12.62 -20.34 -0.74
C MET A 413 -11.20 -20.38 -1.29
N VAL A 414 -10.19 -20.30 -0.42
CA VAL A 414 -8.78 -20.42 -0.80
C VAL A 414 -8.51 -21.79 -1.42
N ASN A 415 -8.88 -22.87 -0.75
CA ASN A 415 -8.61 -24.24 -1.20
C ASN A 415 -9.33 -24.55 -2.53
N LEU A 416 -10.60 -24.18 -2.64
CA LEU A 416 -11.40 -24.40 -3.84
C LEU A 416 -10.82 -23.68 -5.07
N GLU A 417 -10.35 -22.43 -4.90
CA GLU A 417 -9.76 -21.70 -6.02
C GLU A 417 -8.35 -22.21 -6.37
N ILE A 418 -7.56 -22.68 -5.40
CA ILE A 418 -6.28 -23.37 -5.64
C ILE A 418 -6.52 -24.63 -6.49
N GLU A 419 -7.49 -25.47 -6.12
CA GLU A 419 -7.85 -26.67 -6.87
C GLU A 419 -8.25 -26.34 -8.31
N ARG A 420 -9.15 -25.35 -8.48
CA ARG A 420 -9.57 -24.88 -9.81
C ARG A 420 -8.42 -24.35 -10.65
N PHE A 421 -7.51 -23.60 -10.02
CA PHE A 421 -6.36 -23.07 -10.73
C PHE A 421 -5.36 -24.17 -11.12
N THR A 422 -5.13 -25.16 -10.26
CA THR A 422 -4.29 -26.33 -10.56
C THR A 422 -4.82 -27.07 -11.79
N LEU A 423 -6.12 -27.34 -11.84
CA LEU A 423 -6.76 -27.92 -13.03
C LEU A 423 -6.63 -27.04 -14.28
N THR A 424 -6.68 -25.70 -14.11
CA THR A 424 -6.45 -24.75 -15.20
C THR A 424 -5.02 -24.86 -15.73
N LEU A 425 -4.02 -24.91 -14.85
CA LEU A 425 -2.61 -25.04 -15.21
C LEU A 425 -2.35 -26.39 -15.95
N GLU A 426 -2.93 -27.50 -15.49
CA GLU A 426 -2.80 -28.79 -16.16
C GLU A 426 -3.41 -28.80 -17.57
N ARG A 427 -4.57 -28.16 -17.75
CA ARG A 427 -5.19 -27.98 -19.07
C ARG A 427 -4.36 -27.07 -19.96
N GLY A 428 -3.82 -25.99 -19.36
CA GLY A 428 -2.96 -25.01 -20.01
C GLY A 428 -1.70 -25.64 -20.56
N ARG A 429 -0.99 -26.44 -19.77
CA ARG A 429 0.20 -27.16 -20.19
C ARG A 429 -0.06 -28.03 -21.45
N ARG A 430 -1.20 -28.71 -21.48
CA ARG A 430 -1.62 -29.51 -22.67
C ARG A 430 -1.99 -28.63 -23.86
N ALA A 431 -2.56 -27.44 -23.64
CA ALA A 431 -2.89 -26.51 -24.68
C ALA A 431 -1.65 -25.85 -25.30
N VAL A 432 -0.68 -25.43 -24.45
CA VAL A 432 0.62 -24.90 -24.89
C VAL A 432 1.34 -25.94 -25.75
N LYS A 433 1.46 -27.18 -25.28
CA LYS A 433 2.10 -28.24 -26.05
C LYS A 433 1.47 -28.41 -27.44
N ARG A 434 0.12 -28.48 -27.53
CA ARG A 434 -0.58 -28.59 -28.82
C ARG A 434 -0.35 -27.39 -29.73
N ALA A 435 -0.29 -26.18 -29.16
CA ALA A 435 -0.03 -24.96 -29.93
C ALA A 435 1.40 -24.95 -30.49
N LEU A 436 2.38 -25.35 -29.71
CA LEU A 436 3.77 -25.51 -30.16
C LEU A 436 3.90 -26.56 -31.29
N ASP A 437 3.23 -27.73 -31.14
CA ASP A 437 3.21 -28.78 -32.15
C ASP A 437 2.51 -28.37 -33.46
N SER A 438 1.60 -27.37 -33.42
CA SER A 438 0.76 -26.92 -34.56
C SER A 438 1.19 -25.63 -35.24
N GLY A 439 2.32 -25.03 -34.88
CA GLY A 439 2.83 -23.82 -35.55
C GLY A 439 3.39 -22.75 -34.63
N GLY A 440 3.44 -23.01 -33.34
CA GLY A 440 4.01 -22.10 -32.36
C GLY A 440 2.97 -21.18 -31.68
N ILE A 441 3.45 -20.34 -30.79
CA ILE A 441 2.64 -19.38 -30.02
C ILE A 441 3.10 -17.97 -30.39
N ASN A 442 2.22 -17.25 -31.08
CA ASN A 442 2.36 -15.83 -31.37
C ASN A 442 1.59 -14.99 -30.35
N GLN A 443 1.66 -13.66 -30.44
CA GLN A 443 0.98 -12.73 -29.53
C GLN A 443 -0.55 -12.93 -29.48
N ASP A 444 -1.22 -13.17 -30.63
CA ASP A 444 -2.66 -13.40 -30.66
C ASP A 444 -3.04 -14.68 -29.92
N LYS A 445 -2.23 -15.72 -30.07
CA LYS A 445 -2.44 -16.99 -29.37
C LYS A 445 -2.16 -16.88 -27.86
N LEU A 446 -1.19 -16.03 -27.48
CA LEU A 446 -0.90 -15.72 -26.09
C LEU A 446 -2.09 -15.01 -25.43
N LEU A 447 -2.65 -13.99 -26.11
CA LEU A 447 -3.85 -13.29 -25.67
C LEU A 447 -5.07 -14.23 -25.59
N GLU A 448 -5.29 -15.08 -26.59
CA GLU A 448 -6.36 -16.10 -26.55
C GLU A 448 -6.23 -17.01 -25.33
N MET A 449 -5.01 -17.48 -25.00
CA MET A 449 -4.77 -18.31 -23.83
C MET A 449 -5.00 -17.57 -22.52
N TYR A 450 -4.67 -16.28 -22.47
CA TYR A 450 -4.95 -15.43 -21.32
C TYR A 450 -6.46 -15.21 -21.13
N ASP A 451 -7.14 -14.73 -22.16
CA ASP A 451 -8.55 -14.35 -22.10
C ASP A 451 -9.50 -15.55 -21.92
N SER A 452 -9.27 -16.62 -22.72
CA SER A 452 -10.20 -17.76 -22.76
C SER A 452 -9.87 -18.86 -21.76
N GLN A 453 -8.62 -19.01 -21.38
CA GLN A 453 -8.15 -20.12 -20.51
C GLN A 453 -7.64 -19.63 -19.15
N GLY A 454 -7.47 -18.33 -18.97
CA GLY A 454 -6.98 -17.71 -17.74
C GLY A 454 -5.53 -18.09 -17.43
N LEU A 455 -4.71 -18.29 -18.46
CA LEU A 455 -3.28 -18.61 -18.36
C LEU A 455 -2.46 -17.31 -18.46
N PRO A 456 -1.77 -16.90 -17.40
CA PRO A 456 -0.87 -15.75 -17.49
C PRO A 456 0.21 -15.95 -18.55
N PRO A 457 0.63 -14.90 -19.28
CA PRO A 457 1.68 -15.01 -20.31
C PRO A 457 3.00 -15.61 -19.78
N SER A 458 3.39 -15.29 -18.56
CA SER A 458 4.55 -15.89 -17.88
C SER A 458 4.44 -17.43 -17.75
N VAL A 459 3.26 -17.92 -17.38
CA VAL A 459 3.00 -19.38 -17.26
C VAL A 459 3.05 -20.05 -18.63
N VAL A 460 2.58 -19.38 -19.69
CA VAL A 460 2.69 -19.90 -21.05
C VAL A 460 4.15 -19.96 -21.49
N SER A 461 4.96 -18.95 -21.11
CA SER A 461 6.41 -18.96 -21.34
C SER A 461 7.09 -20.13 -20.63
N ASP A 462 6.83 -20.31 -19.33
CA ASP A 462 7.41 -21.39 -18.54
C ASP A 462 7.08 -22.77 -19.14
N PHE A 463 5.81 -22.98 -19.53
CA PHE A 463 5.39 -24.23 -20.16
C PHE A 463 6.00 -24.43 -21.56
N SER A 464 6.29 -23.36 -22.28
CA SER A 464 6.98 -23.41 -23.56
C SER A 464 8.46 -23.77 -23.37
N GLU A 465 9.13 -23.18 -22.39
CA GLU A 465 10.51 -23.48 -22.04
C GLU A 465 10.67 -24.93 -21.57
N GLU A 466 9.73 -25.49 -20.80
CA GLU A 466 9.69 -26.91 -20.45
C GLU A 466 9.67 -27.85 -21.68
N GLN A 467 9.19 -27.35 -22.83
CA GLN A 467 9.17 -28.07 -24.10
C GLN A 467 10.35 -27.69 -25.02
N GLY A 468 11.31 -26.88 -24.52
CA GLY A 468 12.48 -26.42 -25.29
C GLY A 468 12.21 -25.27 -26.27
N HIS A 469 11.12 -24.54 -26.11
CA HIS A 469 10.75 -23.40 -26.93
C HIS A 469 10.78 -22.10 -26.12
N SER A 470 11.44 -21.06 -26.64
CA SER A 470 11.35 -19.69 -26.08
C SER A 470 10.29 -18.90 -26.81
N ILE A 471 9.43 -18.20 -26.09
CA ILE A 471 8.45 -17.27 -26.62
C ILE A 471 8.68 -15.85 -26.06
N GLU A 472 8.46 -14.81 -26.87
CA GLU A 472 8.47 -13.46 -26.38
C GLU A 472 7.17 -13.16 -25.62
N VAL A 473 7.32 -12.81 -24.34
CA VAL A 473 6.22 -12.30 -23.53
C VAL A 473 6.29 -10.78 -23.56
N PRO A 474 5.21 -10.07 -23.97
CA PRO A 474 5.18 -8.62 -23.91
C PRO A 474 5.41 -8.14 -22.47
N ASP A 475 6.20 -7.08 -22.32
CA ASP A 475 6.27 -6.34 -21.06
C ASP A 475 4.87 -5.81 -20.74
N GLY A 476 4.31 -6.20 -19.57
CA GLY A 476 2.93 -5.96 -19.16
C GLY A 476 2.60 -4.53 -18.80
#